data_bba3ddd4a8c7f6eb34c8ac45b22a0586
#
_entry.id   bba3ddd4a8c7f6eb34c8ac45b22a0586
#
_cell.length_a   1.000
_cell.length_b   1.000
_cell.length_c   1.000
_cell.angle_alpha   90.00
_cell.angle_beta   90.00
_cell.angle_gamma   90.00
#
_symmetry.space_group_name_H-M   'P 1'
#
loop_
_entity.id
_entity.type
_entity.pdbx_description
1 polymer ?
#
loop_
_entity_poly.entity_id
_entity_poly.type
_entity_poly.pdbx_seq_one_letter_code
_entity_poly.pdbx_strand_id
1 'polypeptide(L)'
;MRQLTILLFISTFLTVFTSCEKDDPDPCENVTCLNGGVCVNGSCDCPDGYSGLQCETFDDCFNVTCLNGGTCVNGICNCPDGYSGSDCSQQVTPDRIRITKIDITRFPATDNGAGWDLSSGPDIYPELSKGSTTLYSASTFFQNADPANDYSFDLVPAIDMNEPNDQYTIRLFDFDDFDADDFMGGINFTPYSSNNDFPSTINIDAGGAVAFTLHVSYVW
;
A
#
# COMPACT_ATOMS: atom_id res chain seq x y z
N MET A 1 11.14 -78.03 87.82
CA MET A 1 10.61 -77.74 86.53
C MET A 1 11.37 -76.49 86.01
N ARG A 2 12.35 -76.64 85.10
CA ARG A 2 13.16 -75.60 84.59
C ARG A 2 12.69 -75.31 83.13
N GLN A 3 12.24 -74.10 82.90
CA GLN A 3 11.93 -73.63 81.54
C GLN A 3 13.20 -73.13 80.91
N LEU A 4 13.52 -73.63 79.73
CA LEU A 4 14.67 -73.28 78.90
C LEU A 4 14.19 -72.26 77.88
N THR A 5 14.69 -71.01 78.03
CA THR A 5 14.36 -69.94 77.13
C THR A 5 15.40 -69.92 75.96
N ILE A 6 14.93 -70.21 74.76
CA ILE A 6 15.78 -70.13 73.54
C ILE A 6 15.71 -68.73 73.00
N LEU A 7 16.83 -68.01 73.03
CA LEU A 7 16.97 -66.75 72.36
C LEU A 7 17.33 -66.96 70.89
N LEU A 8 16.41 -66.55 70.00
CA LEU A 8 16.64 -66.55 68.56
C LEU A 8 17.24 -65.25 68.17
N PHE A 9 18.53 -65.21 67.73
CA PHE A 9 19.19 -64.06 67.13
C PHE A 9 18.80 -63.98 65.65
N ILE A 10 17.95 -63.03 65.27
CA ILE A 10 17.67 -62.72 63.88
C ILE A 10 18.72 -61.72 63.42
N SER A 11 19.70 -62.15 62.64
CA SER A 11 20.69 -61.33 61.96
C SER A 11 20.04 -60.67 60.71
N THR A 12 19.65 -59.40 60.81
CA THR A 12 19.19 -58.64 59.66
C THR A 12 20.41 -58.23 58.79
N PHE A 13 20.53 -58.91 57.66
CA PHE A 13 21.52 -58.58 56.61
C PHE A 13 20.99 -57.38 55.83
N LEU A 14 21.52 -56.20 56.13
CA LEU A 14 21.20 -54.92 55.41
C LEU A 14 22.00 -54.90 54.09
N THR A 15 21.35 -55.33 53.00
CA THR A 15 21.92 -55.17 51.66
C THR A 15 21.82 -53.72 51.23
N VAL A 16 22.94 -53.02 51.21
CA VAL A 16 23.07 -51.65 50.62
C VAL A 16 23.11 -51.86 49.11
N PHE A 17 21.99 -51.56 48.43
CA PHE A 17 21.97 -51.39 46.97
C PHE A 17 22.64 -50.03 46.66
N THR A 18 23.90 -50.01 46.24
CA THR A 18 24.49 -48.85 45.56
C THR A 18 23.86 -48.80 44.17
N SER A 19 22.86 -47.93 43.98
CA SER A 19 22.39 -47.55 42.65
C SER A 19 23.56 -46.83 41.99
N CYS A 20 24.15 -47.44 40.96
CA CYS A 20 25.05 -46.74 40.04
C CYS A 20 24.13 -45.93 39.13
N GLU A 21 23.88 -44.67 39.47
CA GLU A 21 23.30 -43.72 38.51
C GLU A 21 24.33 -43.62 37.39
N LYS A 22 23.92 -44.09 36.22
CA LYS A 22 24.67 -43.88 35.01
C LYS A 22 24.47 -42.38 34.68
N ASP A 23 25.49 -41.57 34.92
CA ASP A 23 25.49 -40.20 34.45
C ASP A 23 25.31 -40.25 32.94
N ASP A 24 24.10 -39.93 32.47
CA ASP A 24 23.88 -39.70 31.04
C ASP A 24 24.80 -38.51 30.64
N PRO A 25 25.55 -38.66 29.54
CA PRO A 25 26.45 -37.58 29.12
C PRO A 25 25.65 -36.30 28.88
N ASP A 26 26.16 -35.19 29.40
CA ASP A 26 25.56 -33.87 29.18
C ASP A 26 25.43 -33.65 27.66
N PRO A 27 24.22 -33.53 27.12
CA PRO A 27 24.02 -33.34 25.69
C PRO A 27 24.69 -32.06 25.14
N CYS A 28 25.07 -31.10 26.02
CA CYS A 28 25.73 -29.85 25.68
C CYS A 28 27.26 -29.87 25.85
N GLU A 29 27.89 -30.99 26.31
CA GLU A 29 29.31 -31.08 26.63
C GLU A 29 30.24 -30.70 25.45
N ASN A 30 29.81 -31.00 24.20
CA ASN A 30 30.61 -30.71 23.00
C ASN A 30 29.90 -29.74 22.02
N VAL A 31 28.87 -29.00 22.48
CA VAL A 31 28.12 -28.02 21.67
C VAL A 31 28.65 -26.63 21.98
N THR A 32 29.13 -25.94 20.94
CA THR A 32 29.54 -24.55 21.03
C THR A 32 28.55 -23.66 20.29
N CYS A 33 27.87 -22.79 21.02
CA CYS A 33 26.96 -21.79 20.45
C CYS A 33 27.69 -20.44 20.37
N LEU A 34 27.60 -19.79 19.21
CA LEU A 34 28.22 -18.49 18.93
C LEU A 34 27.23 -17.37 19.23
N ASN A 35 27.69 -16.15 19.16
CA ASN A 35 26.88 -14.90 19.20
C ASN A 35 25.89 -14.82 20.38
N GLY A 36 26.23 -15.45 21.51
CA GLY A 36 25.38 -15.43 22.71
C GLY A 36 24.27 -16.49 22.73
N GLY A 37 24.29 -17.43 21.81
CA GLY A 37 23.41 -18.60 21.83
C GLY A 37 23.66 -19.49 23.05
N VAL A 38 22.64 -20.20 23.51
CA VAL A 38 22.67 -21.10 24.67
C VAL A 38 22.37 -22.53 24.22
N CYS A 39 23.21 -23.48 24.67
CA CYS A 39 22.91 -24.89 24.39
C CYS A 39 21.75 -25.38 25.25
N VAL A 40 20.75 -25.96 24.59
CA VAL A 40 19.58 -26.61 25.23
C VAL A 40 19.38 -28.01 24.61
N ASN A 41 19.52 -29.03 25.43
CA ASN A 41 19.35 -30.42 24.99
C ASN A 41 20.17 -30.81 23.74
N GLY A 42 21.40 -30.30 23.63
CA GLY A 42 22.32 -30.62 22.52
C GLY A 42 22.14 -29.78 21.26
N SER A 43 21.29 -28.76 21.28
CA SER A 43 21.07 -27.80 20.18
C SER A 43 21.27 -26.37 20.67
N CYS A 44 21.73 -25.48 19.80
CA CYS A 44 21.85 -24.06 20.15
C CYS A 44 20.49 -23.37 20.00
N ASP A 45 20.07 -22.70 21.08
CA ASP A 45 19.00 -21.72 21.09
C ASP A 45 19.61 -20.34 20.78
N CYS A 46 19.26 -19.78 19.62
CA CYS A 46 19.91 -18.58 19.11
C CYS A 46 19.14 -17.34 19.55
N PRO A 47 19.86 -16.27 19.91
CA PRO A 47 19.21 -14.98 20.14
C PRO A 47 18.64 -14.42 18.83
N ASP A 48 17.69 -13.47 18.98
CA ASP A 48 17.04 -12.80 17.86
C ASP A 48 18.06 -12.25 16.85
N GLY A 49 17.78 -12.46 15.56
CA GLY A 49 18.64 -12.04 14.47
C GLY A 49 19.77 -13.01 14.13
N TYR A 50 19.91 -14.10 14.89
CA TYR A 50 20.89 -15.15 14.59
C TYR A 50 20.22 -16.48 14.26
N SER A 51 20.88 -17.26 13.43
CA SER A 51 20.42 -18.59 12.99
C SER A 51 21.62 -19.50 12.68
N GLY A 52 21.34 -20.74 12.28
CA GLY A 52 22.35 -21.76 12.03
C GLY A 52 22.49 -22.74 13.19
N LEU A 53 23.26 -23.82 12.98
CA LEU A 53 23.41 -24.88 13.99
C LEU A 53 24.17 -24.42 15.24
N GLN A 54 24.99 -23.40 15.09
CA GLN A 54 25.81 -22.79 16.14
C GLN A 54 25.49 -21.30 16.32
N CYS A 55 24.38 -20.79 15.78
CA CYS A 55 24.02 -19.37 15.73
C CYS A 55 25.06 -18.52 14.99
N GLU A 56 25.71 -19.08 13.97
CA GLU A 56 26.79 -18.48 13.20
C GLU A 56 26.32 -17.48 12.14
N THR A 57 25.04 -17.54 11.75
CA THR A 57 24.49 -16.70 10.67
C THR A 57 23.69 -15.55 11.25
N PHE A 58 24.08 -14.33 10.92
CA PHE A 58 23.30 -13.12 11.24
C PHE A 58 22.31 -12.82 10.11
N ASP A 59 21.10 -12.44 10.45
CA ASP A 59 20.12 -11.91 9.52
C ASP A 59 20.34 -10.40 9.37
N ASP A 60 20.91 -9.98 8.26
CA ASP A 60 21.18 -8.57 7.97
C ASP A 60 19.88 -7.73 7.96
N CYS A 61 18.72 -8.35 7.81
CA CYS A 61 17.42 -7.68 7.85
C CYS A 61 16.78 -7.63 9.24
N PHE A 62 17.45 -8.19 10.24
CA PHE A 62 17.00 -8.10 11.62
C PHE A 62 16.92 -6.63 12.08
N ASN A 63 15.77 -6.21 12.58
CA ASN A 63 15.45 -4.82 12.95
C ASN A 63 15.46 -3.79 11.79
N VAL A 64 15.52 -4.22 10.53
CA VAL A 64 15.31 -3.34 9.38
C VAL A 64 13.82 -3.30 9.03
N THR A 65 13.24 -2.11 9.09
CA THR A 65 11.83 -1.91 8.71
C THR A 65 11.79 -1.15 7.39
N CYS A 66 11.24 -1.77 6.36
CA CYS A 66 10.96 -1.14 5.08
C CYS A 66 9.49 -0.77 5.01
N LEU A 67 9.20 0.51 4.72
CA LEU A 67 7.85 1.05 4.63
C LEU A 67 7.26 0.87 3.22
N ASN A 68 5.98 1.19 3.06
CA ASN A 68 5.29 1.27 1.77
C ASN A 68 5.45 0.03 0.87
N GLY A 69 5.55 -1.15 1.47
CA GLY A 69 5.71 -2.41 0.74
C GLY A 69 7.14 -2.72 0.27
N GLY A 70 8.13 -1.95 0.74
CA GLY A 70 9.55 -2.24 0.51
C GLY A 70 9.97 -3.57 1.14
N THR A 71 10.96 -4.22 0.55
CA THR A 71 11.52 -5.49 1.04
C THR A 71 12.97 -5.33 1.44
N CYS A 72 13.35 -5.89 2.59
CA CYS A 72 14.75 -5.89 2.99
C CYS A 72 15.52 -7.00 2.26
N VAL A 73 16.67 -6.64 1.72
CA VAL A 73 17.64 -7.56 1.09
C VAL A 73 19.03 -7.18 1.55
N ASN A 74 19.72 -8.10 2.26
CA ASN A 74 21.08 -7.88 2.78
C ASN A 74 21.21 -6.55 3.56
N GLY A 75 20.24 -6.27 4.45
CA GLY A 75 20.25 -5.07 5.29
C GLY A 75 19.82 -3.76 4.61
N ILE A 76 19.40 -3.81 3.34
CA ILE A 76 18.99 -2.65 2.55
C ILE A 76 17.55 -2.81 2.10
N CYS A 77 16.74 -1.74 2.24
CA CYS A 77 15.39 -1.74 1.72
C CYS A 77 15.38 -1.54 0.20
N ASN A 78 14.77 -2.49 -0.50
CA ASN A 78 14.42 -2.38 -1.91
C ASN A 78 13.01 -1.79 -2.00
N CYS A 79 12.91 -0.55 -2.48
CA CYS A 79 11.65 0.20 -2.51
C CYS A 79 10.86 -0.12 -3.79
N PRO A 80 9.53 -0.21 -3.70
CA PRO A 80 8.68 -0.28 -4.88
C PRO A 80 8.66 1.06 -5.61
N ASP A 81 8.16 1.05 -6.84
CA ASP A 81 7.95 2.25 -7.65
C ASP A 81 7.13 3.30 -6.85
N GLY A 82 7.53 4.55 -6.97
CA GLY A 82 6.92 5.65 -6.24
C GLY A 82 7.53 5.96 -4.89
N TYR A 83 8.43 5.13 -4.39
CA TYR A 83 9.05 5.33 -3.09
C TYR A 83 10.58 5.29 -3.15
N SER A 84 11.21 5.99 -2.21
CA SER A 84 12.67 6.08 -2.08
C SER A 84 13.08 6.30 -0.61
N GLY A 85 14.38 6.46 -0.38
CA GLY A 85 14.95 6.60 0.95
C GLY A 85 15.45 5.27 1.50
N SER A 86 16.19 5.33 2.62
CA SER A 86 16.79 4.13 3.22
C SER A 86 15.78 3.13 3.79
N ASP A 87 14.56 3.58 4.03
CA ASP A 87 13.44 2.83 4.60
C ASP A 87 12.19 2.86 3.71
N CYS A 88 12.29 3.37 2.47
CA CYS A 88 11.20 3.59 1.53
C CYS A 88 10.10 4.54 2.04
N SER A 89 10.43 5.48 2.93
CA SER A 89 9.45 6.42 3.50
C SER A 89 9.13 7.61 2.61
N GLN A 90 9.96 7.91 1.60
CA GLN A 90 9.85 9.09 0.78
C GLN A 90 9.10 8.80 -0.51
N GLN A 91 7.98 9.50 -0.73
CA GLN A 91 7.33 9.51 -2.04
C GLN A 91 8.18 10.27 -3.06
N VAL A 92 8.26 9.77 -4.29
CA VAL A 92 8.88 10.45 -5.42
C VAL A 92 7.83 10.88 -6.43
N THR A 93 8.08 11.98 -7.13
CA THR A 93 7.19 12.45 -8.19
C THR A 93 7.21 11.45 -9.35
N PRO A 94 6.06 11.01 -9.87
CA PRO A 94 6.02 10.15 -11.06
C PRO A 94 6.50 10.93 -12.30
N ASP A 95 6.99 10.22 -13.31
CA ASP A 95 7.35 10.81 -14.60
C ASP A 95 6.11 11.40 -15.30
N ARG A 96 4.98 10.71 -15.19
CA ARG A 96 3.68 11.16 -15.70
C ARG A 96 2.53 10.49 -14.97
N ILE A 97 1.37 11.13 -15.03
CA ILE A 97 0.09 10.58 -14.58
C ILE A 97 -0.78 10.32 -15.81
N ARG A 98 -1.21 9.09 -15.99
CA ARG A 98 -2.03 8.64 -17.11
C ARG A 98 -3.50 8.60 -16.72
N ILE A 99 -4.34 9.34 -17.45
CA ILE A 99 -5.79 9.35 -17.28
C ILE A 99 -6.40 8.33 -18.24
N THR A 100 -7.25 7.47 -17.72
CA THR A 100 -7.98 6.45 -18.49
C THR A 100 -9.47 6.75 -18.61
N LYS A 101 -10.02 7.54 -17.66
CA LYS A 101 -11.44 7.88 -17.63
C LYS A 101 -11.66 9.20 -16.89
N ILE A 102 -12.64 9.96 -17.33
CA ILE A 102 -13.15 11.18 -16.68
C ILE A 102 -14.60 10.93 -16.32
N ASP A 103 -14.93 11.05 -15.04
CA ASP A 103 -16.32 11.10 -14.58
C ASP A 103 -16.69 12.56 -14.28
N ILE A 104 -17.84 13.01 -14.77
CA ILE A 104 -18.50 14.26 -14.42
C ILE A 104 -19.46 13.94 -13.29
N THR A 105 -19.21 14.47 -12.09
CA THR A 105 -19.97 14.14 -10.87
C THR A 105 -20.85 15.28 -10.38
N ARG A 106 -20.71 16.45 -10.96
CA ARG A 106 -21.60 17.59 -10.74
C ARG A 106 -21.50 18.59 -11.88
N PHE A 107 -22.64 19.14 -12.27
CA PHE A 107 -22.76 20.30 -13.18
C PHE A 107 -24.06 21.07 -12.92
N PRO A 108 -24.16 22.35 -13.35
CA PRO A 108 -25.33 23.17 -13.10
C PRO A 108 -26.50 22.75 -13.99
N ALA A 109 -27.72 22.74 -13.43
CA ALA A 109 -28.95 22.42 -14.17
C ALA A 109 -29.38 23.52 -15.14
N THR A 110 -28.89 24.75 -14.96
CA THR A 110 -29.28 25.93 -15.74
C THR A 110 -28.09 26.88 -15.90
N ASP A 111 -28.07 27.63 -16.98
CA ASP A 111 -27.22 28.82 -17.14
C ASP A 111 -27.92 30.02 -16.52
N ASN A 112 -27.44 30.46 -15.34
CA ASN A 112 -27.97 31.63 -14.61
C ASN A 112 -29.51 31.63 -14.44
N GLY A 113 -30.13 30.45 -14.39
CA GLY A 113 -31.58 30.26 -14.24
C GLY A 113 -32.36 30.12 -15.56
N ALA A 114 -31.69 30.22 -16.72
CA ALA A 114 -32.19 29.77 -18.01
C ALA A 114 -31.87 28.30 -18.25
N GLY A 115 -32.59 27.62 -19.15
CA GLY A 115 -32.17 26.29 -19.62
C GLY A 115 -30.93 26.43 -20.48
N TRP A 116 -30.07 25.43 -20.48
CA TRP A 116 -28.94 25.32 -21.39
C TRP A 116 -29.42 25.26 -22.82
N ASP A 117 -30.36 24.38 -23.10
CA ASP A 117 -31.12 24.31 -24.37
C ASP A 117 -32.54 24.88 -24.26
N LEU A 118 -33.13 25.21 -25.39
CA LEU A 118 -34.48 25.79 -25.44
C LEU A 118 -35.57 24.86 -24.92
N SER A 119 -35.41 23.55 -24.97
CA SER A 119 -36.43 22.57 -24.61
C SER A 119 -35.93 21.25 -24.02
N SER A 120 -34.61 21.16 -23.73
CA SER A 120 -33.95 19.93 -23.27
C SER A 120 -32.95 20.24 -22.16
N GLY A 121 -32.26 19.20 -21.63
CA GLY A 121 -31.08 19.31 -20.78
C GLY A 121 -29.82 19.54 -21.62
N PRO A 122 -28.68 19.89 -21.01
CA PRO A 122 -27.46 20.15 -21.73
C PRO A 122 -26.87 18.89 -22.38
N ASP A 123 -26.14 19.08 -23.47
CA ASP A 123 -25.38 18.07 -24.21
C ASP A 123 -23.91 18.10 -23.79
N ILE A 124 -23.57 17.45 -22.67
CA ILE A 124 -22.33 17.69 -21.94
C ILE A 124 -21.11 16.94 -22.46
N TYR A 125 -19.94 17.61 -22.48
CA TYR A 125 -18.65 16.99 -22.75
C TYR A 125 -17.49 17.68 -22.00
N PRO A 126 -16.44 16.91 -21.58
CA PRO A 126 -15.28 17.46 -20.89
C PRO A 126 -14.14 17.83 -21.84
N GLU A 127 -13.38 18.84 -21.45
CA GLU A 127 -12.09 19.21 -22.03
C GLU A 127 -11.01 19.27 -20.96
N LEU A 128 -9.80 18.72 -21.25
CA LEU A 128 -8.60 18.84 -20.42
C LEU A 128 -7.54 19.65 -21.15
N SER A 129 -6.93 20.63 -20.48
CA SER A 129 -5.88 21.47 -21.05
C SER A 129 -4.75 21.75 -20.06
N LYS A 130 -3.58 22.11 -20.60
CA LYS A 130 -2.45 22.67 -19.86
C LYS A 130 -2.10 24.04 -20.46
N GLY A 131 -2.31 25.11 -19.70
CA GLY A 131 -2.23 26.48 -20.24
C GLY A 131 -3.18 26.66 -21.41
N SER A 132 -2.63 27.03 -22.58
CA SER A 132 -3.39 27.20 -23.82
C SER A 132 -3.46 25.95 -24.70
N THR A 133 -2.85 24.83 -24.26
CA THR A 133 -2.81 23.58 -25.04
C THR A 133 -3.91 22.64 -24.59
N THR A 134 -4.85 22.33 -25.48
CA THR A 134 -5.85 21.28 -25.27
C THR A 134 -5.16 19.91 -25.40
N LEU A 135 -5.22 19.10 -24.37
CA LEU A 135 -4.70 17.73 -24.31
C LEU A 135 -5.77 16.70 -24.71
N TYR A 136 -7.00 17.00 -24.37
CA TYR A 136 -8.17 16.20 -24.66
C TYR A 136 -9.40 17.08 -24.77
N SER A 137 -10.21 16.82 -25.77
CA SER A 137 -11.59 17.30 -25.90
C SER A 137 -12.40 16.10 -26.35
N ALA A 138 -13.48 15.79 -25.66
CA ALA A 138 -14.29 14.64 -26.02
C ALA A 138 -14.93 14.83 -27.40
N SER A 139 -14.85 13.81 -28.24
CA SER A 139 -15.47 13.82 -29.58
C SER A 139 -16.94 13.38 -29.58
N THR A 140 -17.44 13.03 -28.43
CA THR A 140 -18.83 12.62 -28.17
C THR A 140 -19.34 13.37 -26.96
N PHE A 141 -20.63 13.52 -26.83
CA PHE A 141 -21.29 14.17 -25.70
C PHE A 141 -22.45 13.31 -25.19
N PHE A 142 -22.88 13.55 -23.96
CA PHE A 142 -24.11 12.96 -23.42
C PHE A 142 -25.26 13.92 -23.62
N GLN A 143 -26.20 13.50 -24.49
CA GLN A 143 -27.37 14.31 -24.83
C GLN A 143 -28.35 14.43 -23.67
N ASN A 144 -28.89 15.63 -23.48
CA ASN A 144 -29.96 15.93 -22.50
C ASN A 144 -29.55 15.45 -21.08
N ALA A 145 -28.34 15.77 -20.65
CA ALA A 145 -27.80 15.29 -19.39
C ALA A 145 -28.62 15.80 -18.19
N ASP A 146 -28.91 14.89 -17.25
CA ASP A 146 -29.60 15.20 -15.99
C ASP A 146 -28.56 15.40 -14.87
N PRO A 147 -28.50 16.56 -14.20
CA PRO A 147 -27.58 16.83 -13.11
C PRO A 147 -27.69 15.90 -11.90
N ALA A 148 -28.72 15.07 -11.84
CA ALA A 148 -28.86 14.03 -10.80
C ALA A 148 -28.04 12.77 -11.09
N ASN A 149 -27.42 12.65 -12.27
CA ASN A 149 -26.62 11.50 -12.69
C ASN A 149 -25.15 11.84 -12.89
N ASP A 150 -24.29 10.84 -12.74
CA ASP A 150 -22.88 10.91 -13.12
C ASP A 150 -22.69 10.45 -14.57
N TYR A 151 -21.74 11.02 -15.27
CA TYR A 151 -21.41 10.72 -16.66
C TYR A 151 -19.96 10.38 -16.84
N SER A 152 -19.64 9.30 -17.56
CA SER A 152 -18.30 8.77 -17.71
C SER A 152 -17.82 8.82 -19.16
N PHE A 153 -16.60 9.33 -19.35
CA PHE A 153 -15.88 9.34 -20.63
C PHE A 153 -14.64 8.48 -20.54
N ASP A 154 -14.62 7.35 -21.25
CA ASP A 154 -13.44 6.52 -21.37
C ASP A 154 -12.46 7.14 -22.39
N LEU A 155 -11.20 7.26 -22.00
CA LEU A 155 -10.17 7.87 -22.85
C LEU A 155 -9.41 6.76 -23.60
N VAL A 156 -9.66 6.68 -24.91
CA VAL A 156 -8.98 5.73 -25.81
C VAL A 156 -8.42 6.48 -27.04
N PRO A 157 -7.10 6.69 -27.11
CA PRO A 157 -6.07 6.29 -26.14
C PRO A 157 -6.13 7.09 -24.83
N ALA A 158 -5.56 6.53 -23.76
CA ALA A 158 -5.37 7.24 -22.49
C ALA A 158 -4.51 8.50 -22.67
N ILE A 159 -4.71 9.51 -21.82
CA ILE A 159 -4.02 10.81 -21.89
C ILE A 159 -2.96 10.88 -20.79
N ASP A 160 -1.75 11.27 -21.15
CA ASP A 160 -0.64 11.44 -20.21
C ASP A 160 -0.49 12.92 -19.80
N MET A 161 -0.50 13.19 -18.49
CA MET A 161 -0.07 14.44 -17.87
C MET A 161 1.42 14.31 -17.53
N ASN A 162 2.30 14.83 -18.42
CA ASN A 162 3.75 14.59 -18.35
C ASN A 162 4.46 15.46 -17.31
N GLU A 163 3.82 16.50 -16.80
CA GLU A 163 4.34 17.39 -15.75
C GLU A 163 3.42 17.34 -14.53
N PRO A 164 3.54 16.30 -13.68
CA PRO A 164 2.60 16.05 -12.59
C PRO A 164 2.47 17.17 -11.54
N ASN A 165 3.51 18.00 -11.40
CA ASN A 165 3.52 19.13 -10.46
C ASN A 165 2.97 20.43 -11.06
N ASP A 166 2.66 20.47 -12.36
CA ASP A 166 2.13 21.64 -13.02
C ASP A 166 0.61 21.75 -12.88
N GLN A 167 0.10 22.93 -13.19
CA GLN A 167 -1.33 23.19 -13.17
C GLN A 167 -1.96 22.78 -14.50
N TYR A 168 -3.06 22.04 -14.41
CA TYR A 168 -3.96 21.66 -15.48
C TYR A 168 -5.32 22.29 -15.26
N THR A 169 -6.12 22.35 -16.31
CA THR A 169 -7.51 22.83 -16.26
C THR A 169 -8.42 21.78 -16.87
N ILE A 170 -9.46 21.40 -16.14
CA ILE A 170 -10.56 20.62 -16.67
C ILE A 170 -11.79 21.50 -16.78
N ARG A 171 -12.49 21.39 -17.91
CA ARG A 171 -13.67 22.19 -18.26
C ARG A 171 -14.82 21.29 -18.65
N LEU A 172 -16.02 21.81 -18.51
CA LEU A 172 -17.25 21.20 -19.02
C LEU A 172 -17.92 22.19 -19.96
N PHE A 173 -18.40 21.69 -21.08
CA PHE A 173 -19.14 22.43 -22.08
C PHE A 173 -20.48 21.75 -22.35
N ASP A 174 -21.45 22.56 -22.77
CA ASP A 174 -22.67 22.16 -23.45
C ASP A 174 -22.43 22.28 -24.96
N PHE A 175 -22.68 21.22 -25.70
CA PHE A 175 -22.49 21.17 -27.14
C PHE A 175 -23.74 21.74 -27.85
N ASP A 176 -23.50 22.68 -28.78
CA ASP A 176 -24.51 23.33 -29.59
C ASP A 176 -24.33 23.04 -31.08
N ASP A 177 -25.41 22.61 -31.75
CA ASP A 177 -25.36 22.31 -33.18
C ASP A 177 -25.28 23.56 -34.09
N PHE A 178 -25.66 24.72 -33.60
CA PHE A 178 -25.89 25.92 -34.42
C PHE A 178 -25.05 27.16 -34.04
N ASP A 179 -24.47 27.19 -32.85
CA ASP A 179 -23.64 28.28 -32.35
C ASP A 179 -22.39 27.76 -31.61
N ALA A 180 -21.76 28.58 -30.80
CA ALA A 180 -20.59 28.16 -30.06
C ALA A 180 -20.99 27.46 -28.77
N ASP A 181 -20.33 26.34 -28.47
CA ASP A 181 -20.58 25.56 -27.27
C ASP A 181 -20.51 26.43 -26.01
N ASP A 182 -21.48 26.24 -25.13
CA ASP A 182 -21.60 27.00 -23.90
C ASP A 182 -20.68 26.48 -22.80
N PHE A 183 -19.93 27.38 -22.17
CA PHE A 183 -19.04 27.04 -21.06
C PHE A 183 -19.82 26.87 -19.75
N MET A 184 -19.90 25.67 -19.23
CA MET A 184 -20.61 25.32 -17.99
C MET A 184 -19.77 25.52 -16.71
N GLY A 185 -18.44 25.48 -16.83
CA GLY A 185 -17.54 25.64 -15.71
C GLY A 185 -16.20 24.93 -15.88
N GLY A 186 -15.24 25.26 -15.02
CA GLY A 186 -13.93 24.62 -15.06
C GLY A 186 -13.17 24.77 -13.76
N ILE A 187 -12.19 23.88 -13.55
CA ILE A 187 -11.37 23.82 -12.33
C ILE A 187 -9.91 23.68 -12.71
N ASN A 188 -9.06 24.50 -12.11
CA ASN A 188 -7.62 24.34 -12.15
C ASN A 188 -7.19 23.38 -11.04
N PHE A 189 -6.33 22.44 -11.37
CA PHE A 189 -5.82 21.45 -10.40
C PHE A 189 -4.37 21.08 -10.70
N THR A 190 -3.68 20.58 -9.67
CA THR A 190 -2.36 19.94 -9.80
C THR A 190 -2.55 18.47 -9.55
N PRO A 191 -2.19 17.59 -10.52
CA PRO A 191 -2.55 16.18 -10.44
C PRO A 191 -1.76 15.36 -9.41
N TYR A 192 -0.58 15.83 -9.00
CA TYR A 192 0.25 15.15 -8.02
C TYR A 192 0.32 15.89 -6.68
N SER A 193 0.35 15.13 -5.61
CA SER A 193 0.67 15.59 -4.25
C SER A 193 1.54 14.56 -3.55
N SER A 194 2.63 14.98 -2.93
CA SER A 194 3.62 14.13 -2.28
C SER A 194 3.15 13.39 -1.02
N ASN A 195 1.87 13.53 -0.63
CA ASN A 195 1.33 12.92 0.59
C ASN A 195 0.01 12.19 0.36
N ASN A 196 -0.24 11.71 -0.86
CA ASN A 196 -1.53 11.12 -1.22
C ASN A 196 -1.49 9.62 -1.54
N ASP A 197 -0.33 8.95 -1.35
CA ASP A 197 -0.15 7.50 -1.54
C ASP A 197 -0.64 6.98 -2.91
N PHE A 198 -0.50 7.79 -3.96
CA PHE A 198 -0.82 7.46 -5.35
C PHE A 198 -2.23 6.86 -5.53
N PRO A 199 -3.30 7.61 -5.22
CA PRO A 199 -4.66 7.10 -5.35
C PRO A 199 -5.00 6.79 -6.81
N SER A 200 -5.80 5.77 -7.04
CA SER A 200 -6.27 5.40 -8.39
C SER A 200 -7.27 6.40 -8.99
N THR A 201 -7.74 7.36 -8.19
CA THR A 201 -8.63 8.45 -8.62
C THR A 201 -8.20 9.78 -8.05
N ILE A 202 -8.36 10.85 -8.83
CA ILE A 202 -8.17 12.25 -8.40
C ILE A 202 -9.54 12.92 -8.44
N ASN A 203 -10.05 13.30 -7.27
CA ASN A 203 -11.29 14.07 -7.16
C ASN A 203 -11.01 15.53 -7.31
N ILE A 204 -11.66 16.18 -8.26
CA ILE A 204 -11.51 17.60 -8.59
C ILE A 204 -12.82 18.30 -8.27
N ASP A 205 -12.92 18.89 -7.09
CA ASP A 205 -14.07 19.62 -6.60
C ASP A 205 -13.60 20.86 -5.80
N ALA A 206 -13.88 22.03 -6.34
CA ALA A 206 -13.59 23.31 -5.67
C ALA A 206 -14.84 23.89 -4.96
N GLY A 207 -15.91 23.10 -4.80
CA GLY A 207 -17.20 23.57 -4.26
C GLY A 207 -17.99 24.45 -5.22
N GLY A 208 -17.60 24.53 -6.51
CA GLY A 208 -18.24 25.34 -7.55
C GLY A 208 -19.34 24.59 -8.32
N ALA A 209 -19.63 25.08 -9.51
CA ALA A 209 -20.71 24.58 -10.38
C ALA A 209 -20.42 23.18 -10.92
N VAL A 210 -19.16 22.83 -11.16
CA VAL A 210 -18.76 21.53 -11.73
C VAL A 210 -17.87 20.75 -10.77
N ALA A 211 -17.89 19.41 -10.89
CA ALA A 211 -16.95 18.52 -10.22
C ALA A 211 -16.65 17.30 -11.11
N PHE A 212 -15.43 16.76 -10.97
CA PHE A 212 -14.94 15.66 -11.77
C PHE A 212 -14.19 14.64 -10.91
N THR A 213 -14.16 13.41 -11.39
CA THR A 213 -13.24 12.37 -10.91
C THR A 213 -12.42 11.85 -12.08
N LEU A 214 -11.08 11.94 -11.98
CA LEU A 214 -10.17 11.34 -12.95
C LEU A 214 -9.74 9.96 -12.46
N HIS A 215 -9.86 8.94 -13.30
CA HIS A 215 -9.26 7.62 -13.05
C HIS A 215 -7.86 7.60 -13.62
N VAL A 216 -6.88 7.32 -12.77
CA VAL A 216 -5.47 7.51 -13.10
C VAL A 216 -4.60 6.30 -12.77
N SER A 217 -3.44 6.25 -13.43
CA SER A 217 -2.30 5.42 -13.06
C SER A 217 -1.02 6.26 -13.12
N TYR A 218 -0.01 5.86 -12.35
CA TYR A 218 1.27 6.55 -12.24
C TYR A 218 2.32 5.78 -13.02
N VAL A 219 3.23 6.49 -13.70
CA VAL A 219 4.32 5.93 -14.50
C VAL A 219 5.64 6.54 -14.02
N TRP A 220 6.61 5.66 -13.74
CA TRP A 220 7.93 5.95 -13.17
C TRP A 220 9.02 5.70 -14.20
#